data_0fa765985d96342ca26e79bb0e310ef5
#
_entry.id   0fa765985d96342ca26e79bb0e310ef5
#
_cell.length_a   1.000
_cell.length_b   1.000
_cell.length_c   1.000
_cell.angle_alpha   90.00
_cell.angle_beta   90.00
_cell.angle_gamma   90.00
#
_symmetry.space_group_name_H-M   'P 1'
#
loop_
_entity.id
_entity.type
_entity.pdbx_description
1 polymer ?
#
loop_
_entity_poly.entity_id
_entity_poly.type
_entity_poly.pdbx_seq_one_letter_code
_entity_poly.pdbx_strand_id
1 'polypeptide(L)'
;MTTLTCDVCAHACRFPDSSDFTGRCRTRRRAGDKIESLVYGRLIAEHIDPIEKKPLFHVLPGSLTYSIATAGCNFRCAHCQNSGISQINSAVAPEKTGKPRTPAEVAKAALAASCQTISYTYVEPTIFLEFALDCCHEAKALGLGNIFVSNGFMSAASARLLTNSLTAINIDLKSFSDNFYQKICGGRLHPVLDNIARFHKSGVWLEVTTLLIPGLNDSRAEIAAMADFLAALSPDIPWHLSGFYPSYKLSDLPPTPARTLVEARELALSHGLRYVYTGNRPGIIGEHTICPHCGATVIKRDGYRVSVNRLRDGLCPDCGAAIPGLW
;
A
#
# COMPACT_ATOMS: atom_id res chain seq x y z
N MET A 1 -23.05 -6.79 -30.50
CA MET A 1 -22.48 -5.77 -29.56
C MET A 1 -21.33 -6.40 -28.81
N THR A 2 -20.11 -5.92 -28.97
CA THR A 2 -18.92 -6.44 -28.29
C THR A 2 -18.79 -5.80 -26.94
N THR A 3 -18.56 -6.60 -25.90
CA THR A 3 -18.29 -6.09 -24.55
C THR A 3 -16.79 -6.15 -24.29
N LEU A 4 -16.16 -5.03 -23.92
CA LEU A 4 -14.78 -5.01 -23.46
C LEU A 4 -14.71 -5.30 -21.95
N THR A 5 -13.70 -6.04 -21.53
CA THR A 5 -13.45 -6.31 -20.12
C THR A 5 -12.17 -5.60 -19.70
N CYS A 6 -12.23 -4.82 -18.63
CA CYS A 6 -11.06 -4.18 -18.04
C CYS A 6 -10.20 -5.23 -17.30
N ASP A 7 -8.93 -5.30 -17.62
CA ASP A 7 -7.96 -6.26 -17.08
C ASP A 7 -7.05 -5.68 -15.99
N VAL A 8 -7.30 -4.44 -15.54
CA VAL A 8 -6.41 -3.72 -14.62
C VAL A 8 -6.56 -4.19 -13.18
N CYS A 9 -7.78 -4.46 -12.72
CA CYS A 9 -8.00 -4.94 -11.36
C CYS A 9 -8.98 -6.12 -11.32
N ALA A 10 -9.03 -6.82 -10.18
CA ALA A 10 -9.84 -8.03 -10.01
C ALA A 10 -11.38 -7.80 -10.05
N HIS A 11 -11.85 -6.57 -10.23
CA HIS A 11 -13.26 -6.32 -10.56
C HIS A 11 -13.62 -6.75 -11.97
N ALA A 12 -12.68 -6.74 -12.91
CA ALA A 12 -12.90 -7.12 -14.30
C ALA A 12 -14.17 -6.48 -14.89
N CYS A 13 -14.28 -5.15 -14.75
CA CYS A 13 -15.46 -4.40 -15.17
C CYS A 13 -15.75 -4.60 -16.65
N ARG A 14 -17.02 -4.85 -16.99
CA ARG A 14 -17.49 -5.06 -18.36
C ARG A 14 -18.05 -3.75 -18.94
N PHE A 15 -17.53 -3.32 -20.08
CA PHE A 15 -17.89 -2.06 -20.75
C PHE A 15 -18.67 -2.39 -22.05
N PRO A 16 -19.99 -2.13 -22.08
CA PRO A 16 -20.79 -2.30 -23.31
C PRO A 16 -20.47 -1.23 -24.35
N ASP A 17 -20.93 -1.42 -25.59
CA ASP A 17 -20.62 -0.57 -26.74
C ASP A 17 -21.06 0.89 -26.60
N SER A 18 -22.15 1.16 -25.92
CA SER A 18 -22.72 2.49 -25.75
C SER A 18 -23.06 2.75 -24.30
N SER A 19 -22.10 3.19 -23.51
CA SER A 19 -22.42 3.56 -22.14
C SER A 19 -21.43 4.60 -21.61
N ASP A 20 -21.94 5.51 -20.81
CA ASP A 20 -21.13 6.43 -19.98
C ASP A 20 -20.54 5.74 -18.73
N PHE A 21 -20.51 4.40 -18.75
CA PHE A 21 -19.99 3.61 -17.62
C PHE A 21 -18.48 3.83 -17.46
N THR A 22 -18.08 4.30 -16.29
CA THR A 22 -16.68 4.64 -15.97
C THR A 22 -16.01 3.60 -15.07
N GLY A 23 -16.46 2.36 -15.13
CA GLY A 23 -15.96 1.31 -14.28
C GLY A 23 -16.26 1.56 -12.79
N ARG A 24 -15.92 0.60 -11.95
CA ARG A 24 -16.11 0.69 -10.51
C ARG A 24 -15.22 1.76 -9.84
N CYS A 25 -14.03 1.98 -10.39
CA CYS A 25 -13.11 3.03 -9.96
C CYS A 25 -13.51 4.44 -10.39
N ARG A 26 -14.40 4.56 -11.37
CA ARG A 26 -14.84 5.83 -11.99
C ARG A 26 -13.72 6.59 -12.73
N THR A 27 -12.66 5.89 -13.11
CA THR A 27 -11.48 6.49 -13.75
C THR A 27 -11.16 5.87 -15.09
N ARG A 28 -12.03 4.98 -15.60
CA ARG A 28 -11.84 4.30 -16.88
C ARG A 28 -13.11 4.33 -17.69
N ARG A 29 -12.98 4.54 -18.98
CA ARG A 29 -14.08 4.61 -19.94
C ARG A 29 -13.75 3.81 -21.19
N ARG A 30 -14.76 3.26 -21.86
CA ARG A 30 -14.60 2.72 -23.20
C ARG A 30 -14.48 3.85 -24.21
N ALA A 31 -13.47 3.75 -25.10
CA ALA A 31 -13.27 4.63 -26.25
C ALA A 31 -13.06 3.75 -27.50
N GLY A 32 -14.13 3.53 -28.23
CA GLY A 32 -14.12 2.62 -29.38
C GLY A 32 -13.87 1.17 -28.99
N ASP A 33 -12.73 0.62 -29.43
CA ASP A 33 -12.29 -0.77 -29.23
C ASP A 33 -11.35 -0.95 -28.01
N LYS A 34 -11.13 0.09 -27.20
CA LYS A 34 -10.25 0.08 -26.03
C LYS A 34 -10.88 0.71 -24.79
N ILE A 35 -10.28 0.42 -23.63
CA ILE A 35 -10.60 1.05 -22.36
C ILE A 35 -9.46 1.99 -22.01
N GLU A 36 -9.75 3.27 -21.87
CA GLU A 36 -8.78 4.32 -21.55
C GLU A 36 -8.88 4.81 -20.11
N SER A 37 -7.78 5.32 -19.58
CA SER A 37 -7.71 5.99 -18.29
C SER A 37 -8.15 7.46 -18.45
N LEU A 38 -9.10 7.89 -17.60
CA LEU A 38 -9.55 9.29 -17.53
C LEU A 38 -8.64 10.14 -16.64
N VAL A 39 -7.73 9.53 -15.89
CA VAL A 39 -6.90 10.21 -14.90
C VAL A 39 -5.40 10.15 -15.23
N TYR A 40 -5.05 9.77 -16.47
CA TYR A 40 -3.65 9.76 -16.89
C TYR A 40 -3.03 11.15 -16.76
N GLY A 41 -1.96 11.25 -15.98
CA GLY A 41 -1.27 12.52 -15.72
C GLY A 41 -2.07 13.57 -14.94
N ARG A 42 -3.17 13.19 -14.28
CA ARG A 42 -4.01 14.11 -13.49
C ARG A 42 -3.79 13.89 -12.00
N LEU A 43 -2.83 14.60 -11.42
CA LEU A 43 -2.47 14.43 -10.02
C LEU A 43 -3.32 15.31 -9.11
N ILE A 44 -4.03 14.71 -8.15
CA ILE A 44 -4.82 15.39 -7.13
C ILE A 44 -4.03 15.58 -5.83
N ALA A 45 -2.97 14.82 -5.65
CA ALA A 45 -2.05 14.95 -4.54
C ALA A 45 -0.60 14.76 -4.99
N GLU A 46 0.27 15.63 -4.50
CA GLU A 46 1.73 15.60 -4.65
C GLU A 46 2.32 16.05 -3.31
N HIS A 47 3.12 15.17 -2.64
CA HIS A 47 3.72 15.48 -1.34
C HIS A 47 5.10 14.85 -1.20
N ILE A 48 5.95 15.46 -0.39
CA ILE A 48 7.20 14.85 0.07
C ILE A 48 6.91 14.24 1.44
N ASP A 49 7.08 12.93 1.56
CA ASP A 49 6.82 12.18 2.78
C ASP A 49 8.05 11.37 3.22
N PRO A 50 8.25 11.11 4.51
CA PRO A 50 9.18 10.06 4.94
C PRO A 50 8.71 8.69 4.44
N ILE A 51 9.67 7.82 4.11
CA ILE A 51 9.39 6.45 3.63
C ILE A 51 8.60 5.63 4.66
N GLU A 52 8.83 5.87 5.94
CA GLU A 52 8.11 5.23 7.05
C GLU A 52 6.59 5.48 7.00
N LYS A 53 6.15 6.60 6.43
CA LYS A 53 4.72 6.90 6.22
C LYS A 53 4.09 6.04 5.12
N LYS A 54 4.89 5.30 4.36
CA LYS A 54 4.43 4.33 3.34
C LYS A 54 4.31 2.91 3.88
N PRO A 55 4.22 2.72 5.17
CA PRO A 55 4.66 1.64 6.05
C PRO A 55 5.70 0.73 5.40
N LEU A 56 6.87 1.29 5.12
CA LEU A 56 8.05 0.59 4.60
C LEU A 56 9.21 0.87 5.55
N PHE A 57 9.41 -0.05 6.52
CA PHE A 57 10.42 0.09 7.57
C PHE A 57 11.74 -0.58 7.21
N HIS A 58 11.73 -1.46 6.22
CA HIS A 58 12.90 -2.17 5.72
C HIS A 58 13.32 -1.67 4.32
N VAL A 59 12.93 -0.45 3.96
CA VAL A 59 13.31 0.17 2.68
C VAL A 59 13.86 1.55 2.94
N LEU A 60 15.17 1.75 2.71
CA LEU A 60 15.86 3.05 2.80
C LEU A 60 15.43 3.87 4.02
N PRO A 61 15.60 3.37 5.27
CA PRO A 61 15.07 4.00 6.47
C PRO A 61 15.54 5.44 6.64
N GLY A 62 14.60 6.36 6.93
CA GLY A 62 14.85 7.79 7.08
C GLY A 62 14.91 8.56 5.76
N SER A 63 14.70 7.90 4.61
CA SER A 63 14.67 8.58 3.31
C SER A 63 13.35 9.31 3.05
N LEU A 64 13.38 10.19 2.04
CA LEU A 64 12.20 10.88 1.53
C LEU A 64 11.69 10.20 0.25
N THR A 65 10.39 10.22 0.08
CA THR A 65 9.68 9.73 -1.11
C THR A 65 8.74 10.80 -1.67
N TYR A 66 8.69 10.93 -2.99
CA TYR A 66 7.75 11.81 -3.68
C TYR A 66 6.44 11.08 -3.91
N SER A 67 5.40 11.45 -3.19
CA SER A 67 4.11 10.75 -3.13
C SER A 67 3.12 11.37 -4.07
N ILE A 68 2.50 10.56 -4.95
CA ILE A 68 1.52 11.01 -5.93
C ILE A 68 0.23 10.19 -5.88
N ALA A 69 -0.88 10.87 -6.23
CA ALA A 69 -2.18 10.23 -6.42
C ALA A 69 -3.02 10.92 -7.49
N THR A 70 -3.86 10.13 -8.15
CA THR A 70 -4.98 10.61 -8.96
C THR A 70 -6.29 10.54 -8.18
N ALA A 71 -7.41 11.01 -8.76
CA ALA A 71 -8.73 10.83 -8.16
C ALA A 71 -9.27 9.40 -8.39
N GLY A 72 -10.12 8.92 -7.47
CA GLY A 72 -10.81 7.64 -7.57
C GLY A 72 -10.10 6.47 -6.87
N CYS A 73 -10.77 5.32 -6.79
CA CYS A 73 -10.26 4.08 -6.20
C CYS A 73 -11.13 2.91 -6.67
N ASN A 74 -10.56 1.70 -6.76
CA ASN A 74 -11.33 0.49 -7.08
C ASN A 74 -12.10 -0.07 -5.86
N PHE A 75 -11.76 0.32 -4.63
CA PHE A 75 -12.51 0.00 -3.41
C PHE A 75 -13.44 1.13 -2.96
N ARG A 76 -14.35 0.80 -2.04
CA ARG A 76 -15.33 1.70 -1.40
C ARG A 76 -15.26 1.59 0.12
N CYS A 77 -14.04 1.55 0.67
CA CYS A 77 -13.80 1.30 2.08
C CYS A 77 -14.55 2.29 2.97
N ALA A 78 -15.36 1.76 3.89
CA ALA A 78 -16.13 2.58 4.82
C ALA A 78 -15.26 3.37 5.80
N HIS A 79 -14.03 2.90 6.05
CA HIS A 79 -12.99 3.52 6.89
C HIS A 79 -11.97 4.38 6.13
N CYS A 80 -12.29 4.83 4.92
CA CYS A 80 -11.28 5.48 4.06
C CYS A 80 -10.88 6.85 4.59
N GLN A 81 -9.62 7.01 5.00
CA GLN A 81 -9.06 8.30 5.45
C GLN A 81 -8.93 9.31 4.30
N ASN A 82 -8.76 8.81 3.06
CA ASN A 82 -8.64 9.61 1.85
C ASN A 82 -9.95 9.66 1.04
N SER A 83 -11.12 9.58 1.72
CA SER A 83 -12.42 9.49 1.05
C SER A 83 -12.70 10.67 0.12
N GLY A 84 -12.22 11.86 0.45
CA GLY A 84 -12.41 13.07 -0.38
C GLY A 84 -11.82 12.97 -1.78
N ILE A 85 -10.74 12.20 -1.98
CA ILE A 85 -10.11 12.01 -3.30
C ILE A 85 -10.37 10.63 -3.89
N SER A 86 -10.62 9.62 -3.06
CA SER A 86 -10.82 8.23 -3.50
C SER A 86 -12.27 7.90 -3.83
N GLN A 87 -13.24 8.56 -3.16
CA GLN A 87 -14.68 8.25 -3.30
C GLN A 87 -15.40 9.28 -4.16
N ILE A 88 -14.86 9.56 -5.35
CA ILE A 88 -15.48 10.48 -6.30
C ILE A 88 -16.88 9.99 -6.70
N ASN A 89 -17.81 10.92 -6.83
CA ASN A 89 -19.19 10.65 -7.25
C ASN A 89 -19.37 10.85 -8.76
N SER A 90 -20.56 10.58 -9.28
CA SER A 90 -20.88 10.68 -10.72
C SER A 90 -20.88 12.12 -11.26
N ALA A 91 -20.96 13.14 -10.37
CA ALA A 91 -20.90 14.54 -10.80
C ALA A 91 -19.45 15.03 -11.01
N VAL A 92 -18.45 14.27 -10.56
CA VAL A 92 -17.04 14.59 -10.78
C VAL A 92 -16.60 14.06 -12.12
N ALA A 93 -16.11 14.92 -13.00
CA ALA A 93 -15.41 14.55 -14.23
C ALA A 93 -13.92 14.29 -13.88
N PRO A 94 -13.48 13.03 -13.74
CA PRO A 94 -12.13 12.74 -13.25
C PRO A 94 -11.04 13.30 -14.17
N GLU A 95 -11.30 13.41 -15.49
CA GLU A 95 -10.40 14.00 -16.47
C GLU A 95 -10.19 15.52 -16.30
N LYS A 96 -11.04 16.17 -15.50
CA LYS A 96 -10.93 17.60 -15.14
C LYS A 96 -10.39 17.82 -13.73
N THR A 97 -10.15 16.75 -12.97
CA THR A 97 -9.60 16.87 -11.61
C THR A 97 -8.08 16.90 -11.61
N GLY A 98 -7.51 17.49 -10.57
CA GLY A 98 -6.06 17.51 -10.36
C GLY A 98 -5.27 18.38 -11.35
N LYS A 99 -3.97 18.45 -11.14
CA LYS A 99 -3.03 19.19 -12.00
C LYS A 99 -2.47 18.27 -13.08
N PRO A 100 -2.34 18.74 -14.33
CA PRO A 100 -1.67 17.96 -15.37
C PRO A 100 -0.17 17.81 -15.04
N ARG A 101 0.34 16.62 -15.21
CA ARG A 101 1.75 16.25 -15.05
C ARG A 101 2.13 15.22 -16.09
N THR A 102 3.32 15.35 -16.66
CA THR A 102 3.97 14.29 -17.41
C THR A 102 4.77 13.38 -16.50
N PRO A 103 5.05 12.13 -16.89
CA PRO A 103 5.92 11.22 -16.13
C PRO A 103 7.30 11.84 -15.85
N ALA A 104 7.92 12.47 -16.84
CA ALA A 104 9.21 13.12 -16.72
C ALA A 104 9.21 14.30 -15.73
N GLU A 105 8.11 15.09 -15.67
CA GLU A 105 7.98 16.15 -14.65
C GLU A 105 7.91 15.60 -13.24
N VAL A 106 7.19 14.48 -13.04
CA VAL A 106 7.11 13.80 -11.73
C VAL A 106 8.47 13.32 -11.29
N ALA A 107 9.21 12.63 -12.17
CA ALA A 107 10.52 12.10 -11.85
C ALA A 107 11.55 13.22 -11.55
N LYS A 108 11.54 14.30 -12.35
CA LYS A 108 12.38 15.48 -12.10
C LYS A 108 12.03 16.20 -10.79
N ALA A 109 10.73 16.31 -10.45
CA ALA A 109 10.28 16.91 -9.19
C ALA A 109 10.75 16.09 -7.98
N ALA A 110 10.66 14.76 -8.07
CA ALA A 110 11.17 13.86 -7.03
C ALA A 110 12.68 14.03 -6.81
N LEU A 111 13.47 14.07 -7.89
CA LEU A 111 14.92 14.29 -7.84
C LEU A 111 15.27 15.66 -7.25
N ALA A 112 14.60 16.71 -7.70
CA ALA A 112 14.80 18.07 -7.21
C ALA A 112 14.44 18.23 -5.72
N ALA A 113 13.50 17.41 -5.22
CA ALA A 113 13.12 17.35 -3.82
C ALA A 113 14.04 16.43 -2.97
N SER A 114 15.15 15.93 -3.54
CA SER A 114 16.06 14.98 -2.89
C SER A 114 15.37 13.70 -2.38
N CYS A 115 14.28 13.31 -3.02
CA CYS A 115 13.61 12.03 -2.75
C CYS A 115 14.42 10.88 -3.36
N GLN A 116 14.51 9.76 -2.65
CA GLN A 116 15.17 8.55 -3.16
C GLN A 116 14.18 7.66 -3.92
N THR A 117 12.88 7.89 -3.75
CA THR A 117 11.83 7.09 -4.37
C THR A 117 10.64 7.95 -4.79
N ILE A 118 9.81 7.40 -5.69
CA ILE A 118 8.46 7.87 -5.98
C ILE A 118 7.47 6.88 -5.39
N SER A 119 6.49 7.36 -4.62
CA SER A 119 5.42 6.54 -4.04
C SER A 119 4.09 6.81 -4.73
N TYR A 120 3.53 5.79 -5.34
CA TYR A 120 2.19 5.76 -5.90
C TYR A 120 1.24 5.32 -4.78
N THR A 121 0.43 6.25 -4.21
CA THR A 121 -0.21 6.05 -2.91
C THR A 121 -1.50 6.85 -2.72
N TYR A 122 -2.02 6.95 -1.48
CA TYR A 122 -3.23 7.65 -1.01
C TYR A 122 -4.54 7.08 -1.55
N VAL A 123 -4.63 6.78 -2.82
CA VAL A 123 -5.68 5.99 -3.46
C VAL A 123 -5.09 4.69 -3.99
N GLU A 124 -5.87 3.83 -4.60
CA GLU A 124 -5.31 2.62 -5.22
C GLU A 124 -4.52 2.95 -6.50
N PRO A 125 -3.20 2.77 -6.53
CA PRO A 125 -2.41 3.16 -7.69
C PRO A 125 -2.67 2.30 -8.94
N THR A 126 -3.20 1.10 -8.80
CA THR A 126 -3.57 0.26 -9.94
C THR A 126 -4.59 0.93 -10.87
N ILE A 127 -5.42 1.87 -10.38
CA ILE A 127 -6.42 2.53 -11.25
C ILE A 127 -5.81 3.49 -12.28
N PHE A 128 -4.58 3.96 -12.03
CA PHE A 128 -3.80 4.80 -12.94
C PHE A 128 -2.50 4.12 -13.39
N LEU A 129 -2.59 2.80 -13.62
CA LEU A 129 -1.45 1.92 -13.88
C LEU A 129 -0.55 2.41 -15.01
N GLU A 130 -1.13 2.84 -16.13
CA GLU A 130 -0.38 3.26 -17.30
C GLU A 130 0.52 4.47 -16.98
N PHE A 131 -0.04 5.47 -16.31
CA PHE A 131 0.73 6.64 -15.87
C PHE A 131 1.80 6.26 -14.83
N ALA A 132 1.46 5.34 -13.91
CA ALA A 132 2.41 4.87 -12.91
C ALA A 132 3.59 4.12 -13.55
N LEU A 133 3.34 3.27 -14.55
CA LEU A 133 4.40 2.55 -15.27
C LEU A 133 5.32 3.50 -16.05
N ASP A 134 4.75 4.51 -16.72
CA ASP A 134 5.55 5.53 -17.40
C ASP A 134 6.37 6.36 -16.42
N CYS A 135 5.81 6.72 -15.25
CA CYS A 135 6.58 7.36 -14.19
C CYS A 135 7.68 6.44 -13.64
N CYS A 136 7.41 5.12 -13.49
CA CYS A 136 8.42 4.15 -13.06
C CYS A 136 9.61 4.10 -14.05
N HIS A 137 9.33 4.17 -15.33
CA HIS A 137 10.37 4.21 -16.37
C HIS A 137 11.25 5.45 -16.23
N GLU A 138 10.65 6.65 -16.16
CA GLU A 138 11.36 7.92 -15.99
C GLU A 138 12.15 7.97 -14.66
N ALA A 139 11.54 7.51 -13.57
CA ALA A 139 12.19 7.45 -12.26
C ALA A 139 13.45 6.58 -12.29
N LYS A 140 13.34 5.38 -12.88
CA LYS A 140 14.46 4.43 -13.01
C LYS A 140 15.62 5.01 -13.83
N ALA A 141 15.33 5.78 -14.89
CA ALA A 141 16.35 6.47 -15.68
C ALA A 141 17.12 7.53 -14.87
N LEU A 142 16.53 8.05 -13.79
CA LEU A 142 17.15 9.00 -12.86
C LEU A 142 17.70 8.34 -11.58
N GLY A 143 17.72 7.01 -11.50
CA GLY A 143 18.22 6.27 -10.34
C GLY A 143 17.28 6.27 -9.15
N LEU A 144 15.98 6.66 -9.33
CA LEU A 144 15.00 6.66 -8.26
C LEU A 144 14.28 5.31 -8.15
N GLY A 145 14.00 4.88 -6.93
CA GLY A 145 13.16 3.71 -6.66
C GLY A 145 11.67 4.01 -6.85
N ASN A 146 10.89 2.95 -7.07
CA ASN A 146 9.44 3.04 -7.26
C ASN A 146 8.70 2.21 -6.21
N ILE A 147 7.76 2.83 -5.51
CA ILE A 147 7.04 2.27 -4.37
C ILE A 147 5.53 2.28 -4.64
N PHE A 148 4.86 1.14 -4.48
CA PHE A 148 3.40 1.09 -4.41
C PHE A 148 2.92 0.94 -2.96
N VAL A 149 1.90 1.70 -2.60
CA VAL A 149 1.06 1.46 -1.42
C VAL A 149 -0.33 1.12 -1.93
N SER A 150 -0.68 -0.15 -1.88
CA SER A 150 -1.80 -0.72 -2.63
C SER A 150 -2.74 -1.54 -1.74
N ASN A 151 -4.02 -1.58 -2.10
CA ASN A 151 -4.97 -2.52 -1.50
C ASN A 151 -4.82 -3.97 -2.03
N GLY A 152 -3.87 -4.20 -2.91
CA GLY A 152 -3.56 -5.53 -3.46
C GLY A 152 -4.60 -6.12 -4.42
N PHE A 153 -5.69 -5.41 -4.76
CA PHE A 153 -6.79 -5.93 -5.58
C PHE A 153 -6.55 -5.72 -7.09
N MET A 154 -5.31 -5.74 -7.51
CA MET A 154 -4.93 -5.70 -8.92
C MET A 154 -5.15 -7.05 -9.62
N SER A 155 -5.24 -7.03 -10.95
CA SER A 155 -5.27 -8.27 -11.74
C SER A 155 -3.90 -8.95 -11.78
N ALA A 156 -3.87 -10.22 -12.15
CA ALA A 156 -2.62 -10.94 -12.37
C ALA A 156 -1.77 -10.33 -13.51
N ALA A 157 -2.42 -9.73 -14.52
CA ALA A 157 -1.73 -9.03 -15.61
C ALA A 157 -1.04 -7.77 -15.11
N SER A 158 -1.75 -6.90 -14.37
CA SER A 158 -1.18 -5.71 -13.76
C SER A 158 -0.06 -6.02 -12.78
N ALA A 159 -0.23 -7.05 -11.94
CA ALA A 159 0.80 -7.47 -11.00
C ALA A 159 2.10 -7.88 -11.73
N ARG A 160 2.02 -8.64 -12.84
CA ARG A 160 3.20 -9.01 -13.65
C ARG A 160 3.93 -7.80 -14.23
N LEU A 161 3.22 -6.76 -14.68
CA LEU A 161 3.86 -5.53 -15.18
C LEU A 161 4.61 -4.81 -14.04
N LEU A 162 4.00 -4.76 -12.85
CA LEU A 162 4.55 -4.09 -11.69
C LEU A 162 5.78 -4.79 -11.11
N THR A 163 5.87 -6.13 -11.18
CA THR A 163 7.05 -6.87 -10.67
C THR A 163 8.36 -6.49 -11.36
N ASN A 164 8.30 -5.97 -12.59
CA ASN A 164 9.48 -5.50 -13.32
C ASN A 164 9.78 -4.01 -13.11
N SER A 165 8.87 -3.29 -12.45
CA SER A 165 8.93 -1.83 -12.36
C SER A 165 9.14 -1.32 -10.94
N LEU A 166 8.70 -2.08 -9.93
CA LEU A 166 8.75 -1.67 -8.54
C LEU A 166 10.04 -2.08 -7.83
N THR A 167 10.49 -1.22 -6.93
CA THR A 167 11.53 -1.50 -5.93
C THR A 167 10.91 -2.19 -4.71
N ALA A 168 9.78 -1.65 -4.23
CA ALA A 168 9.06 -2.20 -3.09
C ALA A 168 7.54 -1.95 -3.21
N ILE A 169 6.79 -2.75 -2.46
CA ILE A 169 5.34 -2.60 -2.33
C ILE A 169 4.91 -2.81 -0.88
N ASN A 170 4.02 -1.94 -0.40
CA ASN A 170 3.23 -2.22 0.80
C ASN A 170 1.82 -2.61 0.36
N ILE A 171 1.32 -3.75 0.83
CA ILE A 171 -0.04 -4.22 0.54
C ILE A 171 -0.88 -4.17 1.81
N ASP A 172 -2.01 -3.49 1.73
CA ASP A 172 -3.03 -3.51 2.78
C ASP A 172 -3.79 -4.85 2.80
N LEU A 173 -3.43 -5.75 3.70
CA LEU A 173 -4.27 -6.89 4.08
C LEU A 173 -5.29 -6.41 5.11
N LYS A 174 -6.47 -5.99 4.64
CA LYS A 174 -7.43 -5.25 5.49
C LYS A 174 -8.21 -6.14 6.46
N SER A 175 -8.30 -7.44 6.20
CA SER A 175 -9.00 -8.44 7.01
C SER A 175 -8.69 -9.83 6.43
N PHE A 176 -8.96 -10.89 7.19
CA PHE A 176 -8.94 -12.28 6.69
C PHE A 176 -10.35 -12.82 6.41
N SER A 177 -11.35 -11.94 6.36
CA SER A 177 -12.76 -12.25 6.11
C SER A 177 -13.21 -11.71 4.75
N ASP A 178 -13.69 -12.59 3.86
CA ASP A 178 -14.27 -12.16 2.58
C ASP A 178 -15.54 -11.32 2.78
N ASN A 179 -16.32 -11.60 3.83
CA ASN A 179 -17.47 -10.78 4.20
C ASN A 179 -17.09 -9.34 4.56
N PHE A 180 -15.96 -9.13 5.27
CA PHE A 180 -15.43 -7.80 5.53
C PHE A 180 -15.05 -7.10 4.22
N TYR A 181 -14.32 -7.80 3.33
CA TYR A 181 -13.96 -7.24 2.02
C TYR A 181 -15.19 -6.86 1.20
N GLN A 182 -16.22 -7.70 1.17
CA GLN A 182 -17.45 -7.40 0.42
C GLN A 182 -18.21 -6.21 1.00
N LYS A 183 -18.46 -6.20 2.31
CA LYS A 183 -19.34 -5.22 2.97
C LYS A 183 -18.65 -3.90 3.31
N ILE A 184 -17.40 -3.97 3.75
CA ILE A 184 -16.65 -2.80 4.25
C ILE A 184 -15.76 -2.18 3.18
N CYS A 185 -15.13 -3.00 2.33
CA CYS A 185 -14.18 -2.52 1.31
C CYS A 185 -14.78 -2.45 -0.09
N GLY A 186 -15.79 -3.25 -0.38
CA GLY A 186 -16.38 -3.37 -1.72
C GLY A 186 -15.56 -4.20 -2.69
N GLY A 187 -14.78 -5.18 -2.19
CA GLY A 187 -13.94 -6.09 -2.95
C GLY A 187 -14.08 -7.55 -2.50
N ARG A 188 -13.02 -8.33 -2.67
CA ARG A 188 -12.89 -9.74 -2.25
C ARG A 188 -11.51 -9.98 -1.67
N LEU A 189 -11.39 -10.90 -0.71
CA LEU A 189 -10.13 -11.23 -0.04
C LEU A 189 -9.14 -11.94 -0.98
N HIS A 190 -9.60 -12.98 -1.68
CA HIS A 190 -8.72 -13.91 -2.39
C HIS A 190 -7.73 -13.25 -3.37
N PRO A 191 -8.12 -12.28 -4.24
CA PRO A 191 -7.16 -11.60 -5.11
C PRO A 191 -6.06 -10.86 -4.36
N VAL A 192 -6.32 -10.40 -3.13
CA VAL A 192 -5.31 -9.72 -2.29
C VAL A 192 -4.29 -10.72 -1.78
N LEU A 193 -4.75 -11.87 -1.26
CA LEU A 193 -3.85 -12.96 -0.81
C LEU A 193 -2.96 -13.47 -1.95
N ASP A 194 -3.55 -13.69 -3.14
CA ASP A 194 -2.81 -14.11 -4.33
C ASP A 194 -1.71 -13.11 -4.70
N ASN A 195 -1.98 -11.81 -4.60
CA ASN A 195 -1.01 -10.79 -4.94
C ASN A 195 0.07 -10.63 -3.87
N ILE A 196 -0.24 -10.76 -2.57
CA ILE A 196 0.77 -10.85 -1.52
C ILE A 196 1.75 -11.98 -1.81
N ALA A 197 1.24 -13.19 -2.07
CA ALA A 197 2.06 -14.36 -2.41
C ALA A 197 2.87 -14.15 -3.70
N ARG A 198 2.30 -13.49 -4.71
CA ARG A 198 2.96 -13.19 -5.99
C ARG A 198 4.11 -12.21 -5.81
N PHE A 199 3.90 -11.09 -5.10
CA PHE A 199 4.95 -10.10 -4.86
C PHE A 199 6.07 -10.66 -3.99
N HIS A 200 5.75 -11.43 -2.96
CA HIS A 200 6.76 -12.14 -2.18
C HIS A 200 7.70 -13.00 -3.06
N LYS A 201 7.14 -13.70 -4.05
CA LYS A 201 7.93 -14.58 -4.96
C LYS A 201 8.66 -13.81 -6.07
N SER A 202 8.35 -12.55 -6.30
CA SER A 202 8.87 -11.80 -7.47
C SER A 202 10.22 -11.14 -7.27
N GLY A 203 10.71 -11.06 -6.04
CA GLY A 203 11.91 -10.29 -5.69
C GLY A 203 11.67 -8.80 -5.43
N VAL A 204 10.46 -8.27 -5.66
CA VAL A 204 10.05 -6.94 -5.18
C VAL A 204 9.95 -7.00 -3.65
N TRP A 205 10.55 -6.04 -2.94
CA TRP A 205 10.43 -6.01 -1.50
C TRP A 205 8.97 -5.80 -1.07
N LEU A 206 8.48 -6.68 -0.20
CA LEU A 206 7.09 -6.66 0.27
C LEU A 206 7.01 -6.41 1.77
N GLU A 207 6.22 -5.40 2.15
CA GLU A 207 5.71 -5.26 3.51
C GLU A 207 4.18 -5.26 3.49
N VAL A 208 3.54 -5.66 4.58
CA VAL A 208 2.08 -5.78 4.66
C VAL A 208 1.56 -4.87 5.78
N THR A 209 0.41 -4.24 5.56
CA THR A 209 -0.23 -3.39 6.57
C THR A 209 -1.66 -3.86 6.85
N THR A 210 -2.06 -3.85 8.12
CA THR A 210 -3.44 -4.07 8.54
C THR A 210 -3.87 -2.94 9.47
N LEU A 211 -4.92 -2.21 9.07
CA LEU A 211 -5.60 -1.26 9.94
C LEU A 211 -6.57 -2.06 10.83
N LEU A 212 -6.28 -2.14 12.12
CA LEU A 212 -7.17 -2.82 13.07
C LEU A 212 -8.33 -1.90 13.45
N ILE A 213 -9.56 -2.37 13.23
CA ILE A 213 -10.80 -1.63 13.48
C ILE A 213 -11.59 -2.36 14.56
N PRO A 214 -11.87 -1.72 15.72
CA PRO A 214 -12.53 -2.35 16.85
C PRO A 214 -13.86 -3.04 16.47
N GLY A 215 -13.99 -4.32 16.81
CA GLY A 215 -15.16 -5.15 16.57
C GLY A 215 -15.39 -5.58 15.12
N LEU A 216 -14.48 -5.24 14.17
CA LEU A 216 -14.65 -5.60 12.77
C LEU A 216 -13.58 -6.59 12.26
N ASN A 217 -12.31 -6.38 12.59
CA ASN A 217 -11.19 -7.23 12.14
C ASN A 217 -10.08 -7.38 13.19
N ASP A 218 -10.39 -7.11 14.46
CA ASP A 218 -9.43 -7.12 15.58
C ASP A 218 -9.55 -8.35 16.49
N SER A 219 -10.31 -9.38 16.08
CA SER A 219 -10.43 -10.63 16.86
C SER A 219 -9.10 -11.40 16.86
N ARG A 220 -8.78 -12.06 18.00
CA ARG A 220 -7.59 -12.91 18.11
C ARG A 220 -7.50 -13.97 17.00
N ALA A 221 -8.65 -14.60 16.67
CA ALA A 221 -8.71 -15.63 15.64
C ALA A 221 -8.36 -15.07 14.26
N GLU A 222 -8.82 -13.88 13.93
CA GLU A 222 -8.54 -13.25 12.63
C GLU A 222 -7.09 -12.78 12.53
N ILE A 223 -6.56 -12.18 13.60
CA ILE A 223 -5.15 -11.77 13.68
C ILE A 223 -4.23 -13.00 13.56
N ALA A 224 -4.55 -14.10 14.25
CA ALA A 224 -3.82 -15.36 14.15
C ALA A 224 -3.83 -15.91 12.71
N ALA A 225 -4.99 -15.93 12.05
CA ALA A 225 -5.10 -16.41 10.66
C ALA A 225 -4.29 -15.55 9.67
N MET A 226 -4.25 -14.22 9.84
CA MET A 226 -3.38 -13.34 9.05
C MET A 226 -1.90 -13.60 9.33
N ALA A 227 -1.52 -13.78 10.60
CA ALA A 227 -0.15 -14.10 10.99
C ALA A 227 0.31 -15.44 10.41
N ASP A 228 -0.51 -16.49 10.52
CA ASP A 228 -0.24 -17.82 9.93
C ASP A 228 -0.04 -17.74 8.42
N PHE A 229 -0.90 -17.00 7.72
CA PHE A 229 -0.77 -16.80 6.27
C PHE A 229 0.55 -16.12 5.90
N LEU A 230 0.92 -15.05 6.60
CA LEU A 230 2.16 -14.32 6.32
C LEU A 230 3.40 -15.15 6.70
N ALA A 231 3.40 -15.79 7.87
CA ALA A 231 4.50 -16.63 8.33
C ALA A 231 4.72 -17.85 7.44
N ALA A 232 3.65 -18.43 6.88
CA ALA A 232 3.74 -19.53 5.90
C ALA A 232 4.39 -19.10 4.58
N LEU A 233 4.30 -17.83 4.18
CA LEU A 233 5.03 -17.29 3.04
C LEU A 233 6.49 -17.00 3.41
N SER A 234 6.71 -16.26 4.48
CA SER A 234 8.03 -16.02 5.07
C SER A 234 7.89 -15.38 6.45
N PRO A 235 8.64 -15.84 7.47
CA PRO A 235 8.69 -15.18 8.77
C PRO A 235 9.30 -13.77 8.71
N ASP A 236 9.95 -13.42 7.61
CA ASP A 236 10.67 -12.17 7.43
C ASP A 236 9.84 -11.07 6.74
N ILE A 237 8.59 -11.34 6.35
CA ILE A 237 7.70 -10.31 5.83
C ILE A 237 7.35 -9.33 6.97
N PRO A 238 7.72 -8.04 6.88
CA PRO A 238 7.34 -7.07 7.88
C PRO A 238 5.84 -6.81 7.83
N TRP A 239 5.19 -6.91 9.01
CA TRP A 239 3.76 -6.67 9.15
C TRP A 239 3.49 -5.47 10.04
N HIS A 240 2.78 -4.48 9.50
CA HIS A 240 2.43 -3.24 10.19
C HIS A 240 0.98 -3.29 10.69
N LEU A 241 0.80 -3.29 12.00
CA LEU A 241 -0.49 -3.22 12.68
C LEU A 241 -0.78 -1.75 13.01
N SER A 242 -1.69 -1.13 12.27
CA SER A 242 -2.01 0.29 12.37
C SER A 242 -3.30 0.52 13.16
N GLY A 243 -3.30 1.51 14.04
CA GLY A 243 -4.48 1.92 14.80
C GLY A 243 -5.48 2.69 13.93
N PHE A 244 -6.75 2.31 14.00
CA PHE A 244 -7.85 3.03 13.37
C PHE A 244 -8.22 4.28 14.18
N TYR A 245 -8.56 5.35 13.47
CA TYR A 245 -9.28 6.51 13.98
C TYR A 245 -10.60 6.68 13.23
N PRO A 246 -11.68 7.15 13.91
CA PRO A 246 -12.96 7.41 13.28
C PRO A 246 -12.82 8.22 12.00
N SER A 247 -13.35 7.71 10.90
CA SER A 247 -13.30 8.41 9.61
C SER A 247 -14.38 7.95 8.65
N TYR A 248 -14.80 8.85 7.77
CA TYR A 248 -15.77 8.65 6.69
C TYR A 248 -17.06 8.01 7.20
N LYS A 249 -17.39 6.76 6.78
CA LYS A 249 -18.64 6.06 7.17
C LYS A 249 -18.53 5.30 8.50
N LEU A 250 -17.35 5.22 9.09
CA LEU A 250 -17.11 4.62 10.40
C LEU A 250 -16.72 5.70 11.43
N SER A 251 -17.40 6.85 11.39
CA SER A 251 -17.21 7.97 12.32
C SER A 251 -17.65 7.66 13.74
N ASP A 252 -18.55 6.69 13.91
CA ASP A 252 -19.16 6.37 15.20
C ASP A 252 -18.42 5.28 15.98
N LEU A 253 -17.43 4.63 15.36
CA LEU A 253 -16.60 3.64 16.04
C LEU A 253 -15.48 4.32 16.86
N PRO A 254 -15.11 3.76 18.02
CA PRO A 254 -13.99 4.29 18.80
C PRO A 254 -12.65 4.03 18.08
N PRO A 255 -11.61 4.84 18.36
CA PRO A 255 -10.27 4.57 17.87
C PRO A 255 -9.73 3.26 18.49
N THR A 256 -8.85 2.58 17.78
CA THR A 256 -8.23 1.33 18.27
C THR A 256 -7.47 1.59 19.57
N PRO A 257 -7.77 0.86 20.65
CA PRO A 257 -7.01 0.96 21.88
C PRO A 257 -5.53 0.54 21.68
N ALA A 258 -4.60 1.21 22.34
CA ALA A 258 -3.18 0.86 22.27
C ALA A 258 -2.93 -0.61 22.68
N ARG A 259 -3.66 -1.09 23.71
CA ARG A 259 -3.60 -2.47 24.18
C ARG A 259 -3.90 -3.48 23.06
N THR A 260 -4.91 -3.22 22.23
CA THR A 260 -5.26 -4.10 21.10
C THR A 260 -4.10 -4.27 20.13
N LEU A 261 -3.37 -3.19 19.83
CA LEU A 261 -2.19 -3.24 18.94
C LEU A 261 -1.03 -4.02 19.55
N VAL A 262 -0.80 -3.84 20.86
CA VAL A 262 0.26 -4.58 21.59
C VAL A 262 -0.06 -6.06 21.63
N GLU A 263 -1.27 -6.44 22.02
CA GLU A 263 -1.72 -7.85 22.09
C GLU A 263 -1.69 -8.51 20.69
N ALA A 264 -2.10 -7.77 19.64
CA ALA A 264 -2.04 -8.25 18.27
C ALA A 264 -0.59 -8.48 17.79
N ARG A 265 0.33 -7.57 18.15
CA ARG A 265 1.75 -7.72 17.85
C ARG A 265 2.36 -8.94 18.55
N GLU A 266 2.10 -9.12 19.83
CA GLU A 266 2.59 -10.26 20.60
C GLU A 266 2.07 -11.58 20.03
N LEU A 267 0.78 -11.63 19.67
CA LEU A 267 0.18 -12.78 19.02
C LEU A 267 0.85 -13.09 17.68
N ALA A 268 1.08 -12.09 16.83
CA ALA A 268 1.72 -12.26 15.53
C ALA A 268 3.17 -12.78 15.66
N LEU A 269 3.92 -12.26 16.61
CA LEU A 269 5.27 -12.76 16.92
C LEU A 269 5.24 -14.22 17.41
N SER A 270 4.25 -14.59 18.23
CA SER A 270 4.09 -15.98 18.70
C SER A 270 3.70 -16.96 17.58
N HIS A 271 3.15 -16.47 16.47
CA HIS A 271 2.87 -17.23 15.23
C HIS A 271 4.05 -17.29 14.27
N GLY A 272 5.25 -16.84 14.68
CA GLY A 272 6.51 -17.04 13.97
C GLY A 272 6.98 -15.89 13.09
N LEU A 273 6.24 -14.79 13.01
CA LEU A 273 6.73 -13.59 12.33
C LEU A 273 7.87 -12.94 13.15
N ARG A 274 8.89 -12.43 12.46
CA ARG A 274 10.06 -11.79 13.08
C ARG A 274 9.96 -10.28 13.18
N TYR A 275 9.22 -9.66 12.27
CA TYR A 275 9.12 -8.21 12.15
C TYR A 275 7.65 -7.78 12.16
N VAL A 276 7.15 -7.43 13.35
CA VAL A 276 5.78 -6.95 13.55
C VAL A 276 5.84 -5.56 14.18
N TYR A 277 5.32 -4.59 13.47
CA TYR A 277 5.33 -3.19 13.86
C TYR A 277 3.95 -2.72 14.28
N THR A 278 3.90 -1.76 15.21
CA THR A 278 2.68 -1.05 15.57
C THR A 278 2.81 0.41 15.17
N GLY A 279 1.72 1.03 14.74
CA GLY A 279 1.75 2.40 14.29
C GLY A 279 0.41 3.14 14.41
N ASN A 280 0.44 4.41 14.04
CA ASN A 280 -0.70 5.32 14.08
C ASN A 280 -1.32 5.49 15.49
N ARG A 281 -0.52 5.29 16.55
CA ARG A 281 -0.88 5.56 17.96
C ARG A 281 0.35 6.13 18.68
N PRO A 282 0.35 7.41 19.06
CA PRO A 282 1.49 8.03 19.75
C PRO A 282 1.86 7.30 21.06
N GLY A 283 3.16 7.13 21.31
CA GLY A 283 3.67 6.53 22.53
C GLY A 283 3.53 5.02 22.65
N ILE A 284 3.16 4.33 21.56
CA ILE A 284 3.06 2.87 21.55
C ILE A 284 4.45 2.25 21.33
N ILE A 285 4.69 1.08 21.97
CA ILE A 285 5.87 0.26 21.69
C ILE A 285 5.70 -0.50 20.36
N GLY A 286 6.81 -0.78 19.65
CA GLY A 286 6.80 -1.64 18.46
C GLY A 286 7.13 -0.92 17.15
N GLU A 287 7.61 0.33 17.20
CA GLU A 287 8.07 1.07 16.01
C GLU A 287 9.54 0.78 15.66
N HIS A 288 10.30 0.21 16.60
CA HIS A 288 11.72 -0.04 16.40
C HIS A 288 11.97 -1.35 15.67
N THR A 289 13.00 -1.39 14.82
CA THR A 289 13.50 -2.65 14.25
C THR A 289 14.43 -3.32 15.26
N ILE A 290 14.06 -4.52 15.66
CA ILE A 290 14.80 -5.35 16.62
C ILE A 290 15.44 -6.50 15.84
N CYS A 291 16.71 -6.78 16.13
CA CYS A 291 17.37 -7.96 15.60
C CYS A 291 16.73 -9.23 16.17
N PRO A 292 16.18 -10.14 15.35
CA PRO A 292 15.51 -11.34 15.85
C PRO A 292 16.48 -12.36 16.47
N HIS A 293 17.79 -12.21 16.24
CA HIS A 293 18.82 -13.10 16.77
C HIS A 293 19.28 -12.75 18.18
N CYS A 294 19.59 -11.46 18.43
CA CYS A 294 20.19 -11.03 19.68
C CYS A 294 19.32 -10.06 20.50
N GLY A 295 18.15 -9.66 19.97
CA GLY A 295 17.25 -8.73 20.67
C GLY A 295 17.69 -7.26 20.62
N ALA A 296 18.82 -6.93 19.99
CA ALA A 296 19.31 -5.57 19.94
C ALA A 296 18.43 -4.67 19.06
N THR A 297 18.19 -3.44 19.51
CA THR A 297 17.54 -2.43 18.68
C THR A 297 18.53 -1.92 17.62
N VAL A 298 18.24 -2.20 16.35
CA VAL A 298 19.09 -1.82 15.21
C VAL A 298 18.63 -0.54 14.54
N ILE A 299 17.30 -0.26 14.50
CA ILE A 299 16.76 1.02 14.04
C ILE A 299 15.77 1.55 15.06
N LYS A 300 16.00 2.79 15.54
CA LYS A 300 15.06 3.49 16.42
C LYS A 300 14.21 4.48 15.64
N ARG A 301 12.90 4.46 15.92
CA ARG A 301 11.92 5.37 15.33
C ARG A 301 11.14 6.10 16.41
N ASP A 302 10.71 7.30 16.07
CA ASP A 302 9.74 8.10 16.81
C ASP A 302 8.70 8.55 15.77
N GLY A 303 7.62 7.82 15.67
CA GLY A 303 6.68 7.91 14.56
C GLY A 303 7.36 7.65 13.21
N TYR A 304 7.33 8.65 12.34
CA TYR A 304 7.95 8.55 11.00
C TYR A 304 9.42 9.02 10.96
N ARG A 305 10.01 9.40 12.11
CA ARG A 305 11.39 9.86 12.18
C ARG A 305 12.31 8.71 12.61
N VAL A 306 13.29 8.39 11.79
CA VAL A 306 14.41 7.53 12.19
C VAL A 306 15.40 8.36 12.99
N SER A 307 15.54 8.04 14.28
CA SER A 307 16.49 8.72 15.17
C SER A 307 17.86 8.05 15.23
N VAL A 308 17.90 6.73 15.02
CA VAL A 308 19.13 5.92 14.99
C VAL A 308 18.96 4.82 13.95
N ASN A 309 19.96 4.65 13.10
CA ASN A 309 20.15 3.48 12.25
C ASN A 309 21.56 2.93 12.50
N ARG A 310 21.65 1.73 13.09
CA ARG A 310 22.90 1.06 13.45
C ARG A 310 23.32 -0.01 12.45
N LEU A 311 22.45 -0.33 11.47
CA LEU A 311 22.78 -1.35 10.48
C LEU A 311 24.03 -0.96 9.69
N ARG A 312 24.84 -1.95 9.37
CA ARG A 312 26.03 -1.83 8.51
C ARG A 312 25.86 -2.85 7.39
N ASP A 313 25.63 -2.36 6.18
CA ASP A 313 25.39 -3.21 5.01
C ASP A 313 24.31 -4.28 5.24
N GLY A 314 23.22 -3.90 5.93
CA GLY A 314 22.11 -4.81 6.28
C GLY A 314 22.41 -5.79 7.43
N LEU A 315 23.56 -5.66 8.11
CA LEU A 315 23.95 -6.55 9.20
C LEU A 315 23.71 -5.89 10.57
N CYS A 316 23.29 -6.69 11.55
CA CYS A 316 23.23 -6.29 12.94
C CYS A 316 24.65 -6.05 13.49
N PRO A 317 24.97 -4.87 14.05
CA PRO A 317 26.32 -4.58 14.53
C PRO A 317 26.71 -5.38 15.79
N ASP A 318 25.74 -5.94 16.52
CA ASP A 318 25.99 -6.61 17.79
C ASP A 318 26.24 -8.12 17.60
N CYS A 319 25.63 -8.78 16.60
CA CYS A 319 25.78 -10.22 16.37
C CYS A 319 26.11 -10.63 14.95
N GLY A 320 26.19 -9.70 14.00
CA GLY A 320 26.48 -9.97 12.58
C GLY A 320 25.33 -10.59 11.77
N ALA A 321 24.16 -10.84 12.38
CA ALA A 321 23.04 -11.44 11.66
C ALA A 321 22.50 -10.49 10.59
N ALA A 322 22.16 -11.02 9.41
CA ALA A 322 21.55 -10.25 8.34
C ALA A 322 20.11 -9.87 8.72
N ILE A 323 19.76 -8.62 8.50
CA ILE A 323 18.41 -8.09 8.63
C ILE A 323 17.87 -7.92 7.20
N PRO A 324 16.84 -8.67 6.79
CA PRO A 324 16.27 -8.55 5.44
C PRO A 324 15.72 -7.14 5.18
N GLY A 325 16.01 -6.58 3.99
CA GLY A 325 15.58 -5.23 3.63
C GLY A 325 16.36 -4.66 2.46
N LEU A 326 16.04 -3.43 2.12
CA LEU A 326 16.76 -2.58 1.15
C LEU A 326 17.35 -1.40 1.94
N TRP A 327 18.66 -1.47 2.24
CA TRP A 327 19.37 -0.57 3.15
C TRP A 327 20.23 0.47 2.44
#